data_a24b2b9dad0bef0965b4ced9bfab2290
#
_entry.id   a24b2b9dad0bef0965b4ced9bfab2290
#
_cell.length_a   1.000
_cell.length_b   1.000
_cell.length_c   1.000
_cell.angle_alpha   90.00
_cell.angle_beta   90.00
_cell.angle_gamma   90.00
#
_symmetry.space_group_name_H-M   'P 1'
#
loop_
_entity.id
_entity.type
_entity.pdbx_description
1 polymer ?
#
loop_
_entity_poly.entity_id
_entity_poly.type
_entity_poly.pdbx_seq_one_letter_code
_entity_poly.pdbx_strand_id
1 'polypeptide(L)'
;CKKKPISFEVFGDTTSQMLNQANIINSWGKNVYVKIPVVNSKGLFSGKVIKILSKKNIKLNITAVYTTNQVKKIIKCINKDSKIIISIFSGRMSDVGKDPIPIIKESVRITKKLKNVKILWASTREAYNYLQARNCGCSIITMPPAIIEKISKFGKSYQELTLDTVK
;
A
#
# COMPACT_ATOMS: atom_id res chain seq x y z
N CYS A 1 4.87 18.06 -4.66
CA CYS A 1 5.32 16.91 -5.48
C CYS A 1 4.85 17.01 -6.93
N LYS A 2 5.52 17.81 -7.81
CA LYS A 2 5.06 17.95 -9.21
C LYS A 2 5.34 16.71 -10.09
N LYS A 3 6.38 15.93 -9.78
CA LYS A 3 6.84 14.82 -10.65
C LYS A 3 6.68 13.41 -10.04
N LYS A 4 6.69 13.28 -8.70
CA LYS A 4 6.59 11.97 -8.04
C LYS A 4 5.14 11.60 -7.72
N PRO A 5 4.76 10.30 -7.77
CA PRO A 5 3.44 9.87 -7.36
C PRO A 5 3.09 10.29 -5.93
N ILE A 6 1.86 10.72 -5.74
CA ILE A 6 1.29 11.06 -4.43
C ILE A 6 -0.12 10.48 -4.32
N SER A 7 -0.52 10.03 -3.14
CA SER A 7 -1.86 9.48 -2.91
C SER A 7 -2.63 10.33 -1.92
N PHE A 8 -3.90 10.63 -2.24
CA PHE A 8 -4.85 11.27 -1.33
C PHE A 8 -6.05 10.37 -1.14
N GLU A 9 -6.52 10.23 0.09
CA GLU A 9 -7.58 9.31 0.47
C GLU A 9 -8.96 9.98 0.44
N VAL A 10 -9.97 9.24 -0.01
CA VAL A 10 -11.36 9.64 0.12
C VAL A 10 -11.83 9.42 1.57
N PHE A 11 -12.66 10.31 2.09
CA PHE A 11 -13.28 10.21 3.41
C PHE A 11 -14.74 9.78 3.37
N GLY A 12 -15.35 9.76 2.18
CA GLY A 12 -16.73 9.32 2.02
C GLY A 12 -16.91 7.85 2.38
N ASP A 13 -18.06 7.50 2.95
CA ASP A 13 -18.39 6.14 3.37
C ASP A 13 -19.37 5.43 2.42
N THR A 14 -20.14 6.19 1.64
CA THR A 14 -21.00 5.65 0.60
C THR A 14 -20.32 5.61 -0.76
N THR A 15 -20.81 4.72 -1.65
CA THR A 15 -20.32 4.66 -3.04
C THR A 15 -20.36 6.04 -3.74
N SER A 16 -21.45 6.81 -3.58
CA SER A 16 -21.59 8.12 -4.21
C SER A 16 -20.57 9.12 -3.67
N GLN A 17 -20.42 9.21 -2.35
CA GLN A 17 -19.44 10.09 -1.71
C GLN A 17 -18.00 9.76 -2.14
N MET A 18 -17.62 8.47 -2.12
CA MET A 18 -16.30 8.03 -2.57
C MET A 18 -16.04 8.40 -4.03
N LEU A 19 -17.02 8.22 -4.92
CA LEU A 19 -16.88 8.55 -6.34
C LEU A 19 -16.74 10.06 -6.58
N ASN A 20 -17.54 10.87 -5.88
CA ASN A 20 -17.47 12.34 -5.99
C ASN A 20 -16.10 12.85 -5.53
N GLN A 21 -15.65 12.43 -4.35
CA GLN A 21 -14.34 12.82 -3.81
C GLN A 21 -13.18 12.29 -4.69
N ALA A 22 -13.29 11.08 -5.21
CA ALA A 22 -12.31 10.49 -6.11
C ALA A 22 -12.13 11.32 -7.39
N ASN A 23 -13.21 11.83 -7.99
CA ASN A 23 -13.13 12.68 -9.16
C ASN A 23 -12.44 14.03 -8.85
N ILE A 24 -12.75 14.64 -7.69
CA ILE A 24 -12.08 15.87 -7.21
C ILE A 24 -10.59 15.61 -7.00
N ILE A 25 -10.23 14.57 -6.26
CA ILE A 25 -8.81 14.22 -5.98
C ILE A 25 -8.05 13.94 -7.29
N ASN A 26 -8.67 13.22 -8.23
CA ASN A 26 -8.06 12.92 -9.52
C ASN A 26 -7.75 14.18 -10.35
N SER A 27 -8.53 15.25 -10.20
CA SER A 27 -8.31 16.52 -10.92
C SER A 27 -7.12 17.32 -10.41
N TRP A 28 -6.58 17.00 -9.24
CA TRP A 28 -5.47 17.75 -8.64
C TRP A 28 -4.12 17.58 -9.35
N GLY A 29 -3.98 16.53 -10.18
CA GLY A 29 -2.76 16.39 -10.96
C GLY A 29 -2.54 15.02 -11.60
N LYS A 30 -1.74 15.01 -12.66
CA LYS A 30 -1.41 13.79 -13.42
C LYS A 30 -0.62 12.73 -12.62
N ASN A 31 0.01 13.09 -11.50
CA ASN A 31 0.78 12.20 -10.63
C ASN A 31 -0.02 11.72 -9.41
N VAL A 32 -1.29 12.11 -9.29
CA VAL A 32 -2.15 11.75 -8.16
C VAL A 32 -2.68 10.33 -8.33
N TYR A 33 -2.68 9.59 -7.22
CA TYR A 33 -3.40 8.35 -7.01
C TYR A 33 -4.53 8.59 -6.03
N VAL A 34 -5.74 8.20 -6.39
CA VAL A 34 -6.88 8.24 -5.47
C VAL A 34 -6.79 7.04 -4.54
N LYS A 35 -6.72 7.28 -3.24
CA LYS A 35 -6.63 6.22 -2.23
C LYS A 35 -8.03 5.86 -1.75
N ILE A 36 -8.38 4.57 -1.88
CA ILE A 36 -9.71 4.02 -1.59
C ILE A 36 -9.57 2.91 -0.54
N PRO A 37 -10.25 2.96 0.60
CA PRO A 37 -10.27 1.87 1.55
C PRO A 37 -10.95 0.63 0.92
N VAL A 38 -10.39 -0.55 1.19
CA VAL A 38 -10.90 -1.83 0.62
C VAL A 38 -12.33 -2.14 1.04
N VAL A 39 -12.74 -1.64 2.19
CA VAL A 39 -14.12 -1.68 2.70
C VAL A 39 -14.50 -0.31 3.26
N ASN A 40 -15.80 -0.03 3.37
CA ASN A 40 -16.30 1.13 4.10
C ASN A 40 -16.41 0.87 5.60
N SER A 41 -16.90 1.83 6.40
CA SER A 41 -17.05 1.70 7.87
C SER A 41 -17.97 0.56 8.29
N LYS A 42 -18.88 0.13 7.41
CA LYS A 42 -19.80 -1.00 7.63
C LYS A 42 -19.23 -2.35 7.17
N GLY A 43 -17.94 -2.41 6.77
CA GLY A 43 -17.30 -3.62 6.27
C GLY A 43 -17.69 -4.01 4.84
N LEU A 44 -18.45 -3.17 4.11
CA LEU A 44 -18.87 -3.46 2.75
C LEU A 44 -17.72 -3.22 1.77
N PHE A 45 -17.44 -4.21 0.91
CA PHE A 45 -16.36 -4.16 -0.06
C PHE A 45 -16.56 -3.02 -1.08
N SER A 46 -15.54 -2.17 -1.24
CA SER A 46 -15.53 -1.02 -2.16
C SER A 46 -15.42 -1.38 -3.65
N GLY A 47 -15.73 -2.61 -4.01
CA GLY A 47 -15.55 -3.15 -5.37
C GLY A 47 -16.26 -2.37 -6.47
N LYS A 48 -17.47 -1.84 -6.21
CA LYS A 48 -18.21 -1.01 -7.17
C LYS A 48 -17.45 0.29 -7.48
N VAL A 49 -16.92 0.95 -6.44
CA VAL A 49 -16.11 2.18 -6.57
C VAL A 49 -14.84 1.88 -7.38
N ILE A 50 -14.10 0.84 -6.98
CA ILE A 50 -12.85 0.42 -7.65
C ILE A 50 -13.12 0.14 -9.13
N LYS A 51 -14.17 -0.60 -9.45
CA LYS A 51 -14.53 -0.95 -10.83
C LYS A 51 -14.84 0.27 -11.69
N ILE A 52 -15.65 1.22 -11.16
CA ILE A 52 -16.03 2.43 -11.88
C ILE A 52 -14.80 3.32 -12.13
N LEU A 53 -14.00 3.59 -11.11
CA LEU A 53 -12.82 4.46 -11.22
C LEU A 53 -11.73 3.83 -12.11
N SER A 54 -11.52 2.52 -11.99
CA SER A 54 -10.57 1.80 -12.82
C SER A 54 -10.98 1.81 -14.30
N LYS A 55 -12.26 1.66 -14.63
CA LYS A 55 -12.75 1.79 -16.02
C LYS A 55 -12.49 3.18 -16.62
N LYS A 56 -12.43 4.22 -15.79
CA LYS A 56 -12.07 5.58 -16.20
C LYS A 56 -10.54 5.81 -16.26
N ASN A 57 -9.73 4.77 -16.11
CA ASN A 57 -8.26 4.83 -16.04
C ASN A 57 -7.72 5.74 -14.94
N ILE A 58 -8.49 5.98 -13.87
CA ILE A 58 -8.04 6.71 -12.70
C ILE A 58 -7.03 5.84 -11.95
N LYS A 59 -5.90 6.43 -11.57
CA LYS A 59 -4.86 5.76 -10.79
C LYS A 59 -5.36 5.55 -9.37
N LEU A 60 -5.31 4.31 -8.89
CA LEU A 60 -5.86 3.94 -7.58
C LEU A 60 -4.78 3.42 -6.64
N ASN A 61 -4.93 3.74 -5.36
CA ASN A 61 -4.21 3.13 -4.25
C ASN A 61 -5.25 2.50 -3.31
N ILE A 62 -5.45 1.18 -3.42
CA ILE A 62 -6.42 0.47 -2.59
C ILE A 62 -5.77 0.16 -1.25
N THR A 63 -6.33 0.71 -0.16
CA THR A 63 -5.71 0.72 1.16
C THR A 63 -6.47 -0.11 2.19
N ALA A 64 -5.91 -0.24 3.40
CA ALA A 64 -6.44 -1.06 4.49
C ALA A 64 -6.63 -2.53 4.11
N VAL A 65 -5.73 -3.07 3.28
CA VAL A 65 -5.75 -4.47 2.86
C VAL A 65 -4.97 -5.33 3.86
N TYR A 66 -5.55 -6.47 4.26
CA TYR A 66 -4.97 -7.39 5.24
C TYR A 66 -4.96 -8.85 4.78
N THR A 67 -5.70 -9.20 3.73
CA THR A 67 -5.83 -10.61 3.31
C THR A 67 -5.64 -10.80 1.81
N THR A 68 -5.14 -11.97 1.44
CA THR A 68 -5.03 -12.38 0.03
C THR A 68 -6.39 -12.47 -0.66
N ASN A 69 -7.46 -12.77 0.09
CA ASN A 69 -8.82 -12.76 -0.45
C ASN A 69 -9.28 -11.36 -0.86
N GLN A 70 -8.95 -10.33 -0.05
CA GLN A 70 -9.20 -8.93 -0.45
C GLN A 70 -8.43 -8.58 -1.72
N VAL A 71 -7.16 -8.97 -1.83
CA VAL A 71 -6.35 -8.75 -3.06
C VAL A 71 -7.01 -9.43 -4.26
N LYS A 72 -7.44 -10.69 -4.15
CA LYS A 72 -8.15 -11.42 -5.22
C LYS A 72 -9.45 -10.71 -5.64
N LYS A 73 -10.24 -10.20 -4.67
CA LYS A 73 -11.45 -9.43 -4.97
C LYS A 73 -11.12 -8.11 -5.71
N ILE A 74 -10.07 -7.40 -5.29
CA ILE A 74 -9.61 -6.17 -5.95
C ILE A 74 -9.25 -6.45 -7.42
N ILE A 75 -8.44 -7.49 -7.68
CA ILE A 75 -8.00 -7.87 -9.02
C ILE A 75 -9.18 -8.11 -9.98
N LYS A 76 -10.29 -8.68 -9.48
CA LYS A 76 -11.50 -8.89 -10.29
C LYS A 76 -12.24 -7.59 -10.66
N CYS A 77 -11.94 -6.48 -9.99
CA CYS A 77 -12.60 -5.19 -10.20
C CYS A 77 -11.80 -4.22 -11.07
N ILE A 78 -10.50 -4.46 -11.25
CA ILE A 78 -9.61 -3.51 -11.94
C ILE A 78 -9.53 -3.73 -13.45
N ASN A 79 -9.32 -2.64 -14.19
CA ASN A 79 -8.99 -2.66 -15.61
C ASN A 79 -7.47 -2.83 -15.79
N LYS A 80 -7.05 -3.53 -16.85
CA LYS A 80 -5.64 -3.75 -17.21
C LYS A 80 -4.85 -2.46 -17.53
N ASP A 81 -5.53 -1.38 -17.93
CA ASP A 81 -4.90 -0.12 -18.33
C ASP A 81 -4.76 0.86 -17.15
N SER A 82 -5.50 0.64 -16.06
CA SER A 82 -5.45 1.50 -14.86
C SER A 82 -4.26 1.15 -13.97
N LYS A 83 -3.49 2.15 -13.54
CA LYS A 83 -2.36 1.96 -12.60
C LYS A 83 -2.89 1.77 -11.18
N ILE A 84 -2.58 0.64 -10.58
CA ILE A 84 -3.10 0.22 -9.28
C ILE A 84 -1.96 -0.02 -8.29
N ILE A 85 -2.11 0.53 -7.10
CA ILE A 85 -1.31 0.18 -5.92
C ILE A 85 -2.24 -0.53 -4.95
N ILE A 86 -1.80 -1.64 -4.37
CA ILE A 86 -2.50 -2.34 -3.29
C ILE A 86 -1.64 -2.22 -2.03
N SER A 87 -2.12 -1.45 -1.05
CA SER A 87 -1.42 -1.16 0.20
C SER A 87 -1.82 -2.15 1.28
N ILE A 88 -0.91 -3.08 1.60
CA ILE A 88 -1.09 -4.11 2.63
C ILE A 88 -0.54 -3.56 3.96
N PHE A 89 -1.37 -3.54 4.99
CA PHE A 89 -1.05 -2.93 6.29
C PHE A 89 -0.26 -3.88 7.20
N SER A 90 0.95 -4.23 6.73
CA SER A 90 1.84 -5.19 7.36
C SER A 90 2.18 -4.85 8.81
N GLY A 91 2.52 -3.59 9.09
CA GLY A 91 2.87 -3.19 10.46
C GLY A 91 1.70 -3.33 11.44
N ARG A 92 0.46 -3.02 11.02
CA ARG A 92 -0.71 -3.25 11.88
C ARG A 92 -1.01 -4.74 12.10
N MET A 93 -0.63 -5.62 11.19
CA MET A 93 -0.68 -7.07 11.45
C MET A 93 0.33 -7.45 12.52
N SER A 94 1.55 -6.92 12.44
CA SER A 94 2.58 -7.16 13.45
C SER A 94 2.18 -6.62 14.83
N ASP A 95 1.52 -5.46 14.91
CA ASP A 95 1.03 -4.89 16.16
C ASP A 95 0.06 -5.82 16.93
N VAL A 96 -0.58 -6.76 16.24
CA VAL A 96 -1.49 -7.75 16.83
C VAL A 96 -0.93 -9.19 16.77
N GLY A 97 0.38 -9.34 16.64
CA GLY A 97 1.08 -10.62 16.67
C GLY A 97 0.90 -11.48 15.42
N LYS A 98 0.48 -10.91 14.29
CA LYS A 98 0.30 -11.64 13.04
C LYS A 98 1.47 -11.41 12.08
N ASP A 99 2.04 -12.50 11.55
CA ASP A 99 3.09 -12.42 10.53
C ASP A 99 2.51 -11.96 9.17
N PRO A 100 2.96 -10.80 8.64
CA PRO A 100 2.50 -10.30 7.34
C PRO A 100 3.16 -11.01 6.15
N ILE A 101 4.30 -11.68 6.34
CA ILE A 101 5.14 -12.23 5.26
C ILE A 101 4.38 -13.18 4.33
N PRO A 102 3.62 -14.17 4.82
CA PRO A 102 2.88 -15.09 3.94
C PRO A 102 1.87 -14.36 3.04
N ILE A 103 1.16 -13.37 3.60
CA ILE A 103 0.14 -12.60 2.88
C ILE A 103 0.79 -11.73 1.80
N ILE A 104 1.91 -11.08 2.12
CA ILE A 104 2.65 -10.24 1.16
C ILE A 104 3.20 -11.10 0.02
N LYS A 105 3.91 -12.19 0.34
CA LYS A 105 4.50 -13.10 -0.68
C LYS A 105 3.42 -13.63 -1.63
N GLU A 106 2.29 -14.09 -1.07
CA GLU A 106 1.18 -14.58 -1.88
C GLU A 106 0.55 -13.46 -2.73
N SER A 107 0.40 -12.24 -2.16
CA SER A 107 -0.13 -11.09 -2.90
C SER A 107 0.78 -10.70 -4.06
N VAL A 108 2.10 -10.69 -3.87
CA VAL A 108 3.08 -10.47 -4.94
C VAL A 108 2.99 -11.57 -5.98
N ARG A 109 2.89 -12.85 -5.58
CA ARG A 109 2.76 -14.00 -6.48
C ARG A 109 1.54 -13.88 -7.39
N ILE A 110 0.36 -13.61 -6.83
CA ILE A 110 -0.89 -13.54 -7.62
C ILE A 110 -0.96 -12.31 -8.51
N THR A 111 -0.22 -11.24 -8.20
CA THR A 111 -0.18 -10.01 -9.02
C THR A 111 0.99 -9.99 -10.01
N LYS A 112 1.91 -10.96 -9.98
CA LYS A 112 3.16 -10.98 -10.78
C LYS A 112 2.96 -10.75 -12.28
N LYS A 113 1.88 -11.29 -12.84
CA LYS A 113 1.54 -11.14 -14.27
C LYS A 113 0.81 -9.83 -14.61
N LEU A 114 0.40 -9.05 -13.60
CA LEU A 114 -0.34 -7.82 -13.78
C LEU A 114 0.61 -6.62 -13.76
N LYS A 115 1.11 -6.21 -14.94
CA LYS A 115 2.10 -5.13 -15.08
C LYS A 115 1.63 -3.78 -14.53
N ASN A 116 0.32 -3.58 -14.43
CA ASN A 116 -0.32 -2.37 -13.93
C ASN A 116 -0.57 -2.36 -12.42
N VAL A 117 -0.27 -3.45 -11.71
CA VAL A 117 -0.49 -3.59 -10.25
C VAL A 117 0.84 -3.60 -9.51
N LYS A 118 0.93 -2.81 -8.44
CA LYS A 118 2.08 -2.77 -7.53
C LYS A 118 1.62 -3.09 -6.11
N ILE A 119 2.34 -3.98 -5.43
CA ILE A 119 2.15 -4.25 -4.00
C ILE A 119 2.98 -3.27 -3.20
N LEU A 120 2.34 -2.64 -2.21
CA LEU A 120 2.94 -1.69 -1.29
C LEU A 120 2.88 -2.25 0.14
N TRP A 121 4.05 -2.32 0.77
CA TRP A 121 4.18 -2.55 2.21
C TRP A 121 3.83 -1.27 2.95
N ALA A 122 2.73 -1.28 3.68
CA ALA A 122 2.24 -0.12 4.42
C ALA A 122 2.36 -0.30 5.94
N SER A 123 2.28 0.84 6.64
CA SER A 123 2.26 0.84 8.11
C SER A 123 3.56 0.33 8.72
N THR A 124 4.71 0.76 8.19
CA THR A 124 6.04 0.36 8.65
C THR A 124 6.28 0.78 10.11
N ARG A 125 6.80 -0.13 10.93
CA ARG A 125 7.06 0.04 12.36
C ARG A 125 8.54 0.16 12.70
N GLU A 126 9.40 -0.48 11.89
CA GLU A 126 10.84 -0.55 12.14
C GLU A 126 11.64 -0.56 10.83
N ALA A 127 12.94 -0.25 10.92
CA ALA A 127 13.82 -0.21 9.75
C ALA A 127 13.95 -1.58 9.06
N TYR A 128 13.92 -2.67 9.83
CA TYR A 128 14.01 -4.03 9.29
C TYR A 128 12.88 -4.39 8.32
N ASN A 129 11.72 -3.74 8.44
CA ASN A 129 10.61 -3.92 7.49
C ASN A 129 11.01 -3.57 6.04
N TYR A 130 12.04 -2.73 5.84
CA TYR A 130 12.59 -2.46 4.50
C TYR A 130 13.16 -3.74 3.86
N LEU A 131 13.93 -4.50 4.63
CA LEU A 131 14.50 -5.77 4.15
C LEU A 131 13.41 -6.83 3.94
N GLN A 132 12.44 -6.91 4.85
CA GLN A 132 11.29 -7.81 4.71
C GLN A 132 10.48 -7.51 3.45
N ALA A 133 10.13 -6.23 3.22
CA ALA A 133 9.39 -5.80 2.03
C ALA A 133 10.15 -6.12 0.74
N ARG A 134 11.48 -5.83 0.70
CA ARG A 134 12.36 -6.14 -0.43
C ARG A 134 12.41 -7.66 -0.69
N ASN A 135 12.63 -8.47 0.35
CA ASN A 135 12.73 -9.92 0.24
C ASN A 135 11.40 -10.58 -0.16
N CYS A 136 10.28 -9.94 0.14
CA CYS A 136 8.95 -10.36 -0.32
C CYS A 136 8.64 -9.93 -1.76
N GLY A 137 9.46 -9.06 -2.38
CA GLY A 137 9.23 -8.54 -3.73
C GLY A 137 8.22 -7.41 -3.81
N CYS A 138 8.00 -6.66 -2.72
CA CYS A 138 7.17 -5.45 -2.75
C CYS A 138 7.78 -4.41 -3.70
N SER A 139 6.94 -3.78 -4.49
CA SER A 139 7.36 -2.70 -5.40
C SER A 139 7.54 -1.36 -4.68
N ILE A 140 6.86 -1.17 -3.56
CA ILE A 140 6.81 0.09 -2.81
C ILE A 140 6.77 -0.24 -1.31
N ILE A 141 7.39 0.64 -0.52
CA ILE A 141 7.23 0.67 0.94
C ILE A 141 7.00 2.11 1.37
N THR A 142 6.10 2.34 2.33
CA THR A 142 5.92 3.64 2.98
C THR A 142 6.58 3.64 4.35
N MET A 143 7.38 4.67 4.63
CA MET A 143 8.11 4.79 5.89
C MET A 143 8.05 6.24 6.39
N PRO A 144 7.86 6.47 7.71
CA PRO A 144 8.07 7.79 8.29
C PRO A 144 9.57 8.15 8.29
N PRO A 145 9.91 9.45 8.28
CA PRO A 145 11.31 9.92 8.23
C PRO A 145 12.22 9.27 9.28
N ALA A 146 11.75 9.15 10.53
CA ALA A 146 12.52 8.55 11.61
C ALA A 146 12.92 7.08 11.35
N ILE A 147 12.13 6.32 10.57
CA ILE A 147 12.50 4.96 10.16
C ILE A 147 13.50 4.99 9.01
N ILE A 148 13.36 5.95 8.07
CA ILE A 148 14.33 6.13 6.97
C ILE A 148 15.72 6.45 7.54
N GLU A 149 15.82 7.31 8.55
CA GLU A 149 17.08 7.63 9.23
C GLU A 149 17.75 6.39 9.85
N LYS A 150 16.96 5.46 10.40
CA LYS A 150 17.51 4.20 10.95
C LYS A 150 18.12 3.29 9.88
N ILE A 151 17.66 3.38 8.65
CA ILE A 151 18.21 2.58 7.52
C ILE A 151 19.66 2.98 7.22
N SER A 152 20.05 4.25 7.46
CA SER A 152 21.44 4.70 7.28
C SER A 152 22.45 3.96 8.17
N LYS A 153 21.96 3.32 9.25
CA LYS A 153 22.76 2.52 10.17
C LYS A 153 22.92 1.06 9.73
N PHE A 154 22.33 0.66 8.63
CA PHE A 154 22.46 -0.70 8.11
C PHE A 154 23.93 -1.01 7.75
N GLY A 155 24.37 -2.23 8.04
CA GLY A 155 25.72 -2.68 7.79
C GLY A 155 26.70 -2.47 8.94
N LYS A 156 26.30 -1.84 10.06
CA LYS A 156 27.13 -1.82 11.27
C LYS A 156 27.46 -3.23 11.74
N SER A 157 28.74 -3.43 12.11
CA SER A 157 29.19 -4.66 12.74
C SER A 157 28.64 -4.83 14.15
N TYR A 158 28.62 -6.03 14.67
CA TYR A 158 28.22 -6.27 16.07
C TYR A 158 29.14 -5.55 17.08
N GLN A 159 30.43 -5.39 16.75
CA GLN A 159 31.37 -4.62 17.57
C GLN A 159 30.98 -3.15 17.64
N GLU A 160 30.63 -2.51 16.51
CA GLU A 160 30.15 -1.13 16.49
C GLU A 160 28.85 -0.97 17.27
N LEU A 161 27.92 -1.94 17.15
CA LEU A 161 26.68 -1.92 17.93
C LEU A 161 26.94 -2.05 19.43
N THR A 162 27.89 -2.89 19.85
CA THR A 162 28.32 -3.00 21.26
C THR A 162 28.83 -1.68 21.75
N LEU A 163 29.75 -1.05 21.01
CA LEU A 163 30.32 0.25 21.38
C LEU A 163 29.27 1.36 21.46
N ASP A 164 28.31 1.40 20.53
CA ASP A 164 27.20 2.36 20.54
C ASP A 164 26.28 2.18 21.76
N THR A 165 26.22 0.97 22.33
CA THR A 165 25.35 0.64 23.47
C THR A 165 25.98 0.99 24.81
N VAL A 166 27.31 0.90 24.93
CA VAL A 166 28.04 1.15 26.18
C VAL A 166 28.54 2.60 26.35
N LYS A 167 28.42 3.42 25.31
CA LYS A 167 28.71 4.87 25.33
C LYS A 167 27.49 5.68 25.76
#